data_7bc4a84f74c52dc96246b23c1e1652ab
#
_entry.id   7bc4a84f74c52dc96246b23c1e1652ab
#
_cell.length_a   1.000
_cell.length_b   1.000
_cell.length_c   1.000
_cell.angle_alpha   90.00
_cell.angle_beta   90.00
_cell.angle_gamma   90.00
#
_symmetry.space_group_name_H-M   'P 1'
#
loop_
_entity.id
_entity.type
_entity.pdbx_description
1 polymer ?
#
loop_
_entity_poly.entity_id
_entity_poly.type
_entity_poly.pdbx_seq_one_letter_code
_entity_poly.pdbx_strand_id
1 'polypeptide(L)'
;SGVALITKHTEAARRFSIAMQRRRTEKIYQTLVHGWPSEDTFTINAPLLRRGEVEHSPIWLKRMVHKDGQSAVTRTRVLERIQHSGEQYSFLEVTPVTGRTHQIRVHLSHIGHPIVGDKIYQDETCYLRFIEDGWTSELEKQLLFPRQALHASKLTFHFEEGDLSWAAPFPEGLKLSC
;
A
#
# COMPACT_ATOMS: atom_id res chain seq x y z
N SER A 1 -8.88 0.62 -0.81
CA SER A 1 -9.93 0.99 -1.78
C SER A 1 -9.39 0.96 -3.20
N GLY A 2 -10.25 1.24 -4.20
CA GLY A 2 -9.84 1.40 -5.60
C GLY A 2 -10.30 0.28 -6.51
N VAL A 3 -9.60 0.13 -7.64
CA VAL A 3 -9.91 -0.86 -8.67
C VAL A 3 -9.71 -2.27 -8.13
N ALA A 4 -10.73 -3.12 -8.30
CA ALA A 4 -10.65 -4.55 -8.08
C ALA A 4 -11.23 -5.28 -9.30
N LEU A 5 -10.50 -6.28 -9.81
CA LEU A 5 -10.94 -7.11 -10.92
C LEU A 5 -11.53 -8.43 -10.40
N ILE A 6 -12.77 -8.71 -10.78
CA ILE A 6 -13.47 -9.97 -10.48
C ILE A 6 -13.81 -10.63 -11.81
N THR A 7 -13.39 -11.88 -11.99
CA THR A 7 -13.70 -12.67 -13.20
C THR A 7 -14.89 -13.58 -12.93
N LYS A 8 -15.85 -13.63 -13.87
CA LYS A 8 -17.06 -14.46 -13.77
C LYS A 8 -16.90 -15.85 -14.40
N HIS A 9 -15.84 -16.05 -15.19
CA HIS A 9 -15.63 -17.29 -15.96
C HIS A 9 -14.20 -17.79 -15.77
N THR A 10 -14.03 -19.11 -15.75
CA THR A 10 -12.72 -19.77 -15.55
C THR A 10 -11.72 -19.38 -16.63
N GLU A 11 -12.14 -19.23 -17.87
CA GLU A 11 -11.28 -18.81 -18.97
C GLU A 11 -10.73 -17.39 -18.76
N ALA A 12 -11.58 -16.44 -18.38
CA ALA A 12 -11.16 -15.09 -18.04
C ALA A 12 -10.20 -15.11 -16.85
N ALA A 13 -10.49 -15.88 -15.79
CA ALA A 13 -9.61 -16.02 -14.63
C ALA A 13 -8.22 -16.52 -15.05
N ARG A 14 -8.16 -17.55 -15.91
CA ARG A 14 -6.91 -18.09 -16.46
C ARG A 14 -6.14 -17.05 -17.25
N ARG A 15 -6.81 -16.32 -18.15
CA ARG A 15 -6.21 -15.27 -18.99
C ARG A 15 -5.54 -14.18 -18.16
N PHE A 16 -6.26 -13.63 -17.18
CA PHE A 16 -5.72 -12.59 -16.29
C PHE A 16 -4.62 -13.13 -15.38
N SER A 17 -4.74 -14.35 -14.87
CA SER A 17 -3.71 -14.99 -14.05
C SER A 17 -2.40 -15.16 -14.82
N ILE A 18 -2.47 -15.61 -16.08
CA ILE A 18 -1.28 -15.74 -16.95
C ILE A 18 -0.65 -14.36 -17.20
N ALA A 19 -1.45 -13.33 -17.47
CA ALA A 19 -0.94 -11.97 -17.66
C ALA A 19 -0.22 -11.45 -16.41
N MET A 20 -0.76 -11.70 -15.21
CA MET A 20 -0.10 -11.37 -13.94
C MET A 20 1.21 -12.13 -13.75
N GLN A 21 1.25 -13.45 -14.01
CA GLN A 21 2.46 -14.26 -13.91
C GLN A 21 3.55 -13.80 -14.87
N ARG A 22 3.17 -13.43 -16.09
CA ARG A 22 4.08 -12.91 -17.13
C ARG A 22 4.43 -11.44 -16.95
N ARG A 23 4.02 -10.80 -15.85
CA ARG A 23 4.24 -9.37 -15.56
C ARG A 23 3.70 -8.44 -16.66
N ARG A 24 2.67 -8.85 -17.36
CA ARG A 24 1.93 -8.04 -18.36
C ARG A 24 0.83 -7.22 -17.66
N THR A 25 1.14 -6.66 -16.50
CA THR A 25 0.21 -5.86 -15.70
C THR A 25 0.93 -4.66 -15.11
N GLU A 26 0.31 -3.51 -15.21
CA GLU A 26 0.69 -2.32 -14.48
C GLU A 26 -0.34 -2.04 -13.39
N LYS A 27 0.14 -1.72 -12.18
CA LYS A 27 -0.68 -1.37 -11.03
C LYS A 27 -0.16 -0.04 -10.50
N ILE A 28 -1.03 0.97 -10.46
CA ILE A 28 -0.70 2.26 -9.88
C ILE A 28 -1.58 2.45 -8.65
N TYR A 29 -0.94 2.82 -7.57
CA TYR A 29 -1.58 3.16 -6.32
C TYR A 29 -1.34 4.63 -5.99
N GLN A 30 -2.28 5.22 -5.28
CA GLN A 30 -2.11 6.50 -4.63
C GLN A 30 -2.23 6.31 -3.14
N THR A 31 -1.40 7.03 -2.38
CA THR A 31 -1.35 6.86 -0.93
C THR A 31 -0.93 8.15 -0.23
N LEU A 32 -1.46 8.36 0.96
CA LEU A 32 -1.01 9.41 1.86
C LEU A 32 -0.09 8.80 2.92
N VAL A 33 1.08 9.39 3.13
CA VAL A 33 2.09 8.93 4.09
C VAL A 33 2.49 10.03 5.05
N HIS A 34 3.03 9.67 6.20
CA HIS A 34 3.65 10.59 7.14
C HIS A 34 5.01 11.06 6.63
N GLY A 35 5.31 12.34 6.86
CA GLY A 35 6.59 12.96 6.55
C GLY A 35 6.77 13.34 5.08
N TRP A 36 7.94 13.94 4.82
CA TRP A 36 8.38 14.36 3.49
C TRP A 36 9.60 13.54 3.05
N PRO A 37 9.47 12.64 2.09
CA PRO A 37 10.63 11.99 1.47
C PRO A 37 11.61 13.03 0.93
N SER A 38 12.91 12.78 1.06
CA SER A 38 13.96 13.69 0.62
C SER A 38 14.03 13.84 -0.91
N GLU A 39 13.62 12.79 -1.63
CA GLU A 39 13.63 12.75 -3.09
C GLU A 39 12.18 12.73 -3.62
N ASP A 40 11.96 13.35 -4.78
CA ASP A 40 10.64 13.35 -5.44
C ASP A 40 10.34 12.02 -6.12
N THR A 41 11.37 11.27 -6.50
CA THR A 41 11.25 9.93 -7.08
C THR A 41 12.27 9.00 -6.46
N PHE A 42 11.85 7.84 -5.99
CA PHE A 42 12.74 6.85 -5.38
C PHE A 42 12.25 5.43 -5.58
N THR A 43 13.16 4.47 -5.45
CA THR A 43 12.85 3.05 -5.54
C THR A 43 13.25 2.35 -4.25
N ILE A 44 12.32 1.60 -3.68
CA ILE A 44 12.55 0.74 -2.52
C ILE A 44 12.76 -0.68 -3.04
N ASN A 45 13.98 -1.19 -2.89
CA ASN A 45 14.35 -2.56 -3.26
C ASN A 45 14.77 -3.29 -1.99
N ALA A 46 13.79 -3.93 -1.32
CA ALA A 46 13.99 -4.56 -0.04
C ALA A 46 13.18 -5.85 0.05
N PRO A 47 13.82 -7.02 0.27
CA PRO A 47 13.11 -8.29 0.32
C PRO A 47 12.17 -8.40 1.52
N LEU A 48 11.06 -9.11 1.37
CA LEU A 48 10.00 -9.22 2.36
C LEU A 48 9.75 -10.67 2.78
N LEU A 49 9.59 -10.90 4.08
CA LEU A 49 9.08 -12.15 4.63
C LEU A 49 8.00 -11.90 5.69
N ARG A 50 7.38 -12.96 6.17
CA ARG A 50 6.43 -12.87 7.28
C ARG A 50 7.22 -12.73 8.60
N ARG A 51 6.88 -11.72 9.43
CA ARG A 51 7.60 -11.43 10.67
C ARG A 51 7.66 -12.65 11.60
N GLY A 52 6.58 -13.41 11.70
CA GLY A 52 6.52 -14.62 12.52
C GLY A 52 7.42 -15.79 12.08
N GLU A 53 8.16 -15.66 10.99
CA GLU A 53 9.21 -16.64 10.57
C GLU A 53 10.56 -16.34 11.23
N VAL A 54 10.74 -15.15 11.78
CA VAL A 54 12.03 -14.70 12.36
C VAL A 54 11.91 -14.38 13.84
N GLU A 55 10.79 -13.79 14.26
CA GLU A 55 10.56 -13.36 15.62
C GLU A 55 9.08 -13.47 16.00
N HIS A 56 8.78 -13.45 17.31
CA HIS A 56 7.40 -13.44 17.78
C HIS A 56 6.63 -12.23 17.21
N SER A 57 5.43 -12.47 16.67
CA SER A 57 4.54 -11.44 16.17
C SER A 57 3.10 -11.73 16.59
N PRO A 58 2.44 -10.83 17.33
CA PRO A 58 1.03 -10.98 17.68
C PRO A 58 0.10 -10.86 16.47
N ILE A 59 0.62 -10.31 15.34
CA ILE A 59 -0.14 -10.12 14.11
C ILE A 59 0.37 -11.12 13.05
N TRP A 60 -0.39 -12.18 12.82
CA TRP A 60 -0.02 -13.26 11.90
C TRP A 60 0.36 -12.77 10.50
N LEU A 61 -0.38 -11.82 9.94
CA LEU A 61 -0.18 -11.30 8.58
C LEU A 61 0.97 -10.29 8.46
N LYS A 62 1.56 -9.84 9.56
CA LYS A 62 2.59 -8.80 9.54
C LYS A 62 3.81 -9.28 8.76
N ARG A 63 4.27 -8.44 7.83
CA ARG A 63 5.48 -8.62 7.03
C ARG A 63 6.57 -7.67 7.52
N MET A 64 7.80 -7.99 7.19
CA MET A 64 8.96 -7.15 7.47
C MET A 64 9.97 -7.22 6.34
N VAL A 65 10.84 -6.23 6.26
CA VAL A 65 12.04 -6.29 5.43
C VAL A 65 13.04 -7.20 6.11
N HIS A 66 13.54 -8.17 5.38
CA HIS A 66 14.56 -9.10 5.88
C HIS A 66 15.36 -9.67 4.70
N LYS A 67 16.68 -9.85 4.88
CA LYS A 67 17.62 -10.34 3.84
C LYS A 67 17.22 -11.68 3.21
N ASP A 68 16.63 -12.57 3.98
CA ASP A 68 16.19 -13.88 3.53
C ASP A 68 14.75 -13.88 2.95
N GLY A 69 14.17 -12.70 2.80
CA GLY A 69 12.82 -12.52 2.26
C GLY A 69 12.73 -12.68 0.74
N GLN A 70 11.51 -12.71 0.23
CA GLN A 70 11.25 -12.72 -1.19
C GLN A 70 11.53 -11.33 -1.78
N SER A 71 12.25 -11.27 -2.91
CA SER A 71 12.55 -10.04 -3.62
C SER A 71 11.30 -9.20 -3.84
N ALA A 72 11.38 -7.93 -3.48
CA ALA A 72 10.30 -6.96 -3.60
C ALA A 72 10.84 -5.60 -4.02
N VAL A 73 10.20 -4.99 -5.03
CA VAL A 73 10.60 -3.69 -5.58
C VAL A 73 9.37 -2.80 -5.75
N THR A 74 9.45 -1.59 -5.21
CA THR A 74 8.40 -0.57 -5.27
C THR A 74 8.99 0.74 -5.77
N ARG A 75 8.43 1.32 -6.84
CA ARG A 75 8.77 2.66 -7.34
C ARG A 75 7.77 3.66 -6.80
N THR A 76 8.26 4.86 -6.47
CA THR A 76 7.48 5.89 -5.80
C THR A 76 7.77 7.25 -6.41
N ARG A 77 6.73 8.08 -6.53
CA ARG A 77 6.83 9.48 -6.95
C ARG A 77 5.99 10.34 -6.00
N VAL A 78 6.57 11.41 -5.48
CA VAL A 78 5.85 12.42 -4.69
C VAL A 78 4.98 13.24 -5.65
N LEU A 79 3.68 13.29 -5.38
CA LEU A 79 2.74 14.11 -6.11
C LEU A 79 2.54 15.48 -5.43
N GLU A 80 2.52 15.46 -4.09
CA GLU A 80 2.28 16.65 -3.29
C GLU A 80 2.89 16.49 -1.89
N ARG A 81 3.44 17.58 -1.33
CA ARG A 81 3.83 17.69 0.07
C ARG A 81 2.83 18.56 0.80
N ILE A 82 2.28 18.06 1.90
CA ILE A 82 1.15 18.65 2.62
C ILE A 82 1.60 18.96 4.04
N GLN A 83 1.30 20.18 4.50
CA GLN A 83 1.40 20.54 5.91
C GLN A 83 -0.03 20.58 6.47
N HIS A 84 -0.32 19.76 7.49
CA HIS A 84 -1.63 19.71 8.11
C HIS A 84 -1.50 19.59 9.63
N SER A 85 -2.13 20.51 10.37
CA SER A 85 -2.12 20.55 11.85
C SER A 85 -0.72 20.52 12.47
N GLY A 86 0.27 21.15 11.82
CA GLY A 86 1.66 21.18 12.28
C GLY A 86 2.52 19.99 11.85
N GLU A 87 1.92 18.95 11.30
CA GLU A 87 2.58 17.73 10.86
C GLU A 87 2.79 17.71 9.34
N GLN A 88 3.80 16.94 8.91
CA GLN A 88 4.16 16.78 7.50
C GLN A 88 3.58 15.49 6.93
N TYR A 89 3.01 15.59 5.73
CA TYR A 89 2.48 14.45 4.97
C TYR A 89 2.89 14.55 3.51
N SER A 90 2.88 13.43 2.81
CA SER A 90 3.09 13.41 1.36
C SER A 90 2.04 12.54 0.68
N PHE A 91 1.52 13.05 -0.43
CA PHE A 91 0.69 12.28 -1.34
C PHE A 91 1.57 11.67 -2.41
N LEU A 92 1.56 10.36 -2.51
CA LEU A 92 2.47 9.59 -3.37
C LEU A 92 1.70 8.81 -4.43
N GLU A 93 2.30 8.70 -5.60
CA GLU A 93 2.02 7.65 -6.57
C GLU A 93 3.00 6.51 -6.38
N VAL A 94 2.50 5.28 -6.37
CA VAL A 94 3.28 4.08 -6.04
C VAL A 94 3.02 2.98 -7.07
N THR A 95 4.09 2.49 -7.69
CA THR A 95 4.03 1.40 -8.66
C THR A 95 4.81 0.19 -8.13
N PRO A 96 4.14 -0.85 -7.60
CA PRO A 96 4.80 -2.08 -7.20
C PRO A 96 5.23 -2.89 -8.43
N VAL A 97 6.54 -3.08 -8.62
CA VAL A 97 7.12 -3.92 -9.69
C VAL A 97 6.89 -5.40 -9.39
N THR A 98 6.88 -5.77 -8.14
CA THR A 98 6.51 -7.08 -7.60
C THR A 98 5.19 -6.98 -6.84
N GLY A 99 4.57 -8.11 -6.46
CA GLY A 99 3.26 -8.11 -5.78
C GLY A 99 3.27 -8.97 -4.51
N ARG A 100 4.08 -8.61 -3.51
CA ARG A 100 4.12 -9.33 -2.24
C ARG A 100 3.03 -8.83 -1.28
N THR A 101 2.60 -9.70 -0.39
CA THR A 101 1.61 -9.35 0.64
C THR A 101 2.08 -8.11 1.41
N HIS A 102 1.23 -7.10 1.54
CA HIS A 102 1.48 -5.84 2.22
C HIS A 102 2.69 -5.03 1.70
N GLN A 103 3.21 -5.33 0.51
CA GLN A 103 4.48 -4.79 0.01
C GLN A 103 4.59 -3.26 0.14
N ILE A 104 3.63 -2.50 -0.39
CA ILE A 104 3.66 -1.04 -0.35
C ILE A 104 3.70 -0.53 1.10
N ARG A 105 2.87 -1.11 1.96
CA ARG A 105 2.74 -0.74 3.36
C ARG A 105 4.05 -0.95 4.13
N VAL A 106 4.67 -2.12 3.96
CA VAL A 106 5.95 -2.47 4.59
C VAL A 106 7.07 -1.60 4.08
N HIS A 107 7.19 -1.43 2.76
CA HIS A 107 8.24 -0.64 2.15
C HIS A 107 8.22 0.81 2.61
N LEU A 108 7.05 1.45 2.59
CA LEU A 108 6.91 2.85 3.02
C LEU A 108 7.20 3.01 4.52
N SER A 109 6.70 2.10 5.35
CA SER A 109 7.03 2.09 6.79
C SER A 109 8.52 1.86 7.05
N HIS A 110 9.18 0.97 6.28
CA HIS A 110 10.60 0.66 6.42
C HIS A 110 11.50 1.88 6.18
N ILE A 111 11.12 2.76 5.27
CA ILE A 111 11.88 3.99 4.98
C ILE A 111 11.44 5.18 5.85
N GLY A 112 10.62 4.97 6.89
CA GLY A 112 10.19 6.01 7.82
C GLY A 112 8.97 6.84 7.37
N HIS A 113 8.28 6.42 6.30
CA HIS A 113 7.08 7.08 5.79
C HIS A 113 5.86 6.15 5.82
N PRO A 114 5.37 5.72 7.00
CA PRO A 114 4.22 4.83 7.09
C PRO A 114 2.96 5.47 6.49
N ILE A 115 2.07 4.63 5.97
CA ILE A 115 0.80 5.08 5.40
C ILE A 115 -0.12 5.57 6.51
N VAL A 116 -0.72 6.73 6.34
CA VAL A 116 -1.71 7.30 7.27
C VAL A 116 -2.90 6.35 7.44
N GLY A 117 -3.30 6.09 8.68
CA GLY A 117 -4.38 5.16 9.00
C GLY A 117 -4.00 3.68 8.97
N ASP A 118 -2.72 3.36 8.81
CA ASP A 118 -2.26 1.96 8.81
C ASP A 118 -2.03 1.44 10.23
N LYS A 119 -3.00 0.74 10.77
CA LYS A 119 -2.99 0.18 12.11
C LYS A 119 -1.84 -0.79 12.40
N ILE A 120 -1.27 -1.44 11.35
CA ILE A 120 -0.24 -2.48 11.51
C ILE A 120 1.15 -1.91 11.36
N TYR A 121 1.36 -1.01 10.40
CA TYR A 121 2.70 -0.55 10.01
C TYR A 121 3.03 0.87 10.46
N GLN A 122 2.05 1.65 10.86
CA GLN A 122 2.28 2.91 11.57
C GLN A 122 2.60 2.62 13.05
N ASP A 123 1.73 1.86 13.73
CA ASP A 123 1.92 1.37 15.10
C ASP A 123 1.07 0.10 15.30
N GLU A 124 1.70 -1.05 15.57
CA GLU A 124 1.00 -2.32 15.73
C GLU A 124 0.10 -2.38 16.96
N THR A 125 0.35 -1.57 17.97
CA THR A 125 -0.52 -1.49 19.15
C THR A 125 -1.91 -0.96 18.79
N CYS A 126 -2.00 -0.10 17.78
CA CYS A 126 -3.27 0.38 17.23
C CYS A 126 -4.14 -0.76 16.67
N TYR A 127 -3.51 -1.76 16.04
CA TYR A 127 -4.24 -2.91 15.53
C TYR A 127 -4.80 -3.79 16.66
N LEU A 128 -4.02 -4.04 17.69
CA LEU A 128 -4.46 -4.83 18.84
C LEU A 128 -5.60 -4.14 19.58
N ARG A 129 -5.46 -2.84 19.88
CA ARG A 129 -6.52 -2.03 20.51
C ARG A 129 -7.78 -1.98 19.63
N PHE A 130 -7.62 -1.88 18.30
CA PHE A 130 -8.78 -1.90 17.39
C PHE A 130 -9.54 -3.23 17.42
N ILE A 131 -8.86 -4.37 17.63
CA ILE A 131 -9.54 -5.67 17.75
C ILE A 131 -10.32 -5.76 19.07
N GLU A 132 -9.78 -5.20 20.16
CA GLU A 132 -10.39 -5.25 21.50
C GLU A 132 -11.54 -4.25 21.64
N ASP A 133 -11.33 -2.99 21.24
CA ASP A 133 -12.20 -1.86 21.57
C ASP A 133 -12.95 -1.28 20.35
N GLY A 134 -12.63 -1.75 19.11
CA GLY A 134 -13.12 -1.14 17.88
C GLY A 134 -12.45 0.19 17.55
N TRP A 135 -13.15 1.05 16.80
CA TRP A 135 -12.67 2.38 16.43
C TRP A 135 -13.01 3.38 17.54
N THR A 136 -11.99 3.89 18.23
CA THR A 136 -12.11 4.84 19.34
C THR A 136 -11.60 6.24 18.93
N SER A 137 -11.94 7.27 19.74
CA SER A 137 -11.44 8.64 19.55
C SER A 137 -9.92 8.74 19.70
N GLU A 138 -9.30 7.89 20.50
CA GLU A 138 -7.85 7.80 20.66
C GLU A 138 -7.19 7.27 19.39
N LEU A 139 -7.76 6.21 18.79
CA LEU A 139 -7.28 5.68 17.51
C LEU A 139 -7.48 6.68 16.37
N GLU A 140 -8.58 7.44 16.38
CA GLU A 140 -8.82 8.50 15.39
C GLU A 140 -7.78 9.60 15.48
N LYS A 141 -7.43 10.06 16.68
CA LYS A 141 -6.37 11.07 16.89
C LYS A 141 -4.99 10.57 16.43
N GLN A 142 -4.69 9.28 16.65
CA GLN A 142 -3.39 8.70 16.33
C GLN A 142 -3.25 8.35 14.84
N LEU A 143 -4.31 7.85 14.23
CA LEU A 143 -4.29 7.30 12.87
C LEU A 143 -4.88 8.23 11.81
N LEU A 144 -5.67 9.23 12.20
CA LEU A 144 -6.44 10.17 11.39
C LEU A 144 -7.57 9.49 10.57
N PHE A 145 -7.34 8.30 10.04
CA PHE A 145 -8.33 7.58 9.24
C PHE A 145 -8.61 6.18 9.80
N PRO A 146 -9.85 5.69 9.70
CA PRO A 146 -10.23 4.36 10.18
C PRO A 146 -9.65 3.22 9.33
N ARG A 147 -9.00 3.53 8.23
CA ARG A 147 -8.33 2.59 7.33
C ARG A 147 -7.12 3.23 6.69
N GLN A 148 -6.14 2.41 6.24
CA GLN A 148 -4.98 2.92 5.53
C GLN A 148 -5.39 3.73 4.28
N ALA A 149 -4.79 4.90 4.13
CA ALA A 149 -4.98 5.79 2.98
C ALA A 149 -4.20 5.25 1.76
N LEU A 150 -4.56 4.05 1.32
CA LEU A 150 -4.00 3.34 0.17
C LEU A 150 -5.10 3.00 -0.81
N HIS A 151 -4.95 3.43 -2.06
CA HIS A 151 -5.94 3.33 -3.11
C HIS A 151 -5.34 2.79 -4.41
N ALA A 152 -5.90 1.71 -4.95
CA ALA A 152 -5.56 1.18 -6.26
C ALA A 152 -6.17 2.10 -7.34
N SER A 153 -5.42 3.10 -7.78
CA SER A 153 -5.92 4.14 -8.68
C SER A 153 -6.04 3.68 -10.12
N LYS A 154 -5.17 2.75 -10.57
CA LYS A 154 -5.20 2.23 -11.93
C LYS A 154 -4.71 0.79 -11.98
N LEU A 155 -5.35 -0.01 -12.81
CA LEU A 155 -4.95 -1.36 -13.15
C LEU A 155 -5.00 -1.52 -14.67
N THR A 156 -3.87 -1.90 -15.29
CA THR A 156 -3.76 -2.15 -16.73
C THR A 156 -3.24 -3.56 -16.97
N PHE A 157 -3.82 -4.26 -17.92
CA PHE A 157 -3.35 -5.53 -18.46
C PHE A 157 -2.98 -5.34 -19.93
N HIS A 158 -1.79 -5.79 -20.30
CA HIS A 158 -1.28 -5.75 -21.65
C HIS A 158 -1.49 -7.09 -22.35
N PHE A 159 -2.39 -7.13 -23.33
CA PHE A 159 -2.66 -8.28 -24.18
C PHE A 159 -2.21 -8.02 -25.63
N GLU A 160 -2.09 -9.06 -26.42
CA GLU A 160 -1.68 -8.94 -27.83
C GLU A 160 -2.72 -8.17 -28.67
N GLU A 161 -3.99 -8.33 -28.32
CA GLU A 161 -5.13 -7.67 -28.95
C GLU A 161 -5.39 -6.24 -28.44
N GLY A 162 -4.58 -5.76 -27.48
CA GLY A 162 -4.69 -4.42 -26.91
C GLY A 162 -4.77 -4.41 -25.38
N ASP A 163 -4.67 -3.22 -24.82
CA ASP A 163 -4.66 -3.01 -23.37
C ASP A 163 -6.07 -2.92 -22.82
N LEU A 164 -6.28 -3.53 -21.65
CA LEU A 164 -7.45 -3.32 -20.82
C LEU A 164 -7.04 -2.53 -19.57
N SER A 165 -7.66 -1.38 -19.35
CA SER A 165 -7.33 -0.48 -18.25
C SER A 165 -8.57 0.01 -17.52
N TRP A 166 -8.48 0.07 -16.19
CA TRP A 166 -9.50 0.62 -15.30
C TRP A 166 -8.84 1.58 -14.33
N ALA A 167 -9.53 2.68 -14.03
CA ALA A 167 -9.09 3.68 -13.08
C ALA A 167 -10.21 4.04 -12.10
N ALA A 168 -9.82 4.45 -10.90
CA ALA A 168 -10.72 4.97 -9.87
C ALA A 168 -10.09 6.23 -9.26
N PRO A 169 -10.87 7.30 -9.05
CA PRO A 169 -10.36 8.51 -8.39
C PRO A 169 -10.05 8.25 -6.93
N PHE A 170 -9.05 8.97 -6.38
CA PHE A 170 -8.73 8.89 -4.97
C PHE A 170 -9.91 9.41 -4.12
N PRO A 171 -10.32 8.66 -3.06
CA PRO A 171 -11.50 9.03 -2.28
C PRO A 171 -11.29 10.33 -1.52
N GLU A 172 -12.29 11.23 -1.56
CA GLU A 172 -12.26 12.48 -0.79
C GLU A 172 -12.09 12.26 0.71
N GLY A 173 -12.73 11.24 1.29
CA GLY A 173 -12.63 10.88 2.71
C GLY A 173 -11.26 10.32 3.15
N LEU A 174 -10.25 10.29 2.28
CA LEU A 174 -8.86 9.96 2.59
C LEU A 174 -7.90 11.10 2.22
N LYS A 175 -8.42 12.27 1.87
CA LYS A 175 -7.63 13.48 1.66
C LYS A 175 -7.54 14.28 2.96
N LEU A 176 -6.40 14.90 3.20
CA LEU A 176 -6.27 15.95 4.20
C LEU A 176 -6.71 17.26 3.57
N SER A 177 -7.64 17.94 4.22
CA SER A 177 -8.00 19.32 3.83
C SER A 177 -6.89 20.25 4.29
N CYS A 178 -6.47 21.14 3.40
CA CYS A 178 -5.58 22.26 3.73
C CYS A 178 -6.26 23.22 4.69
#